data_65b5049f765cd10178d0a252eaac953a
#
_entry.id   65b5049f765cd10178d0a252eaac953a
#
_cell.length_a   1.000
_cell.length_b   1.000
_cell.length_c   1.000
_cell.angle_alpha   90.00
_cell.angle_beta   90.00
_cell.angle_gamma   90.00
#
_symmetry.space_group_name_H-M   'P 1'
#
loop_
_entity.id
_entity.type
_entity.pdbx_description
1 polymer ?
#
loop_
_entity_poly.entity_id
_entity_poly.type
_entity_poly.pdbx_seq_one_letter_code
_entity_poly.pdbx_strand_id
1 'polypeptide(L)'
;MQIKKLLLTGAHRLAILAYIVVALFPLFWLLKVSVTPNDLLYSEGVRLWPSRMTFEHFEFVLAHSAFPVFFRNSLIVSGATAFVVTILSSLSGYALSRFTFRG
;
A
#
# COMPACT_ATOMS: atom_id res chain seq x y z
N MET A 1 14.67 6.67 -37.80
CA MET A 1 14.33 5.52 -36.94
C MET A 1 14.60 5.79 -35.46
N GLN A 2 15.60 6.54 -35.09
CA GLN A 2 15.96 6.95 -33.73
C GLN A 2 14.89 7.82 -33.04
N ILE A 3 14.31 8.81 -33.74
CA ILE A 3 13.33 9.76 -33.21
C ILE A 3 12.05 9.04 -32.75
N LYS A 4 11.56 8.06 -33.54
CA LYS A 4 10.39 7.25 -33.14
C LYS A 4 10.62 6.47 -31.85
N LYS A 5 11.82 5.90 -31.68
CA LYS A 5 12.18 5.17 -30.44
C LYS A 5 12.24 6.13 -29.25
N LEU A 6 12.79 7.32 -29.43
CA LEU A 6 12.86 8.35 -28.38
C LEU A 6 11.47 8.82 -27.94
N LEU A 7 10.58 9.07 -28.90
CA LEU A 7 9.19 9.48 -28.64
C LEU A 7 8.39 8.38 -27.92
N LEU A 8 8.53 7.12 -28.35
CA LEU A 8 7.88 5.98 -27.71
C LEU A 8 8.38 5.78 -26.28
N THR A 9 9.69 5.91 -26.06
CA THR A 9 10.27 5.81 -24.70
C THR A 9 9.83 6.97 -23.81
N GLY A 10 9.73 8.18 -24.36
CA GLY A 10 9.23 9.35 -23.65
C GLY A 10 7.75 9.20 -23.29
N ALA A 11 6.92 8.78 -24.24
CA ALA A 11 5.50 8.53 -24.00
C ALA A 11 5.27 7.43 -22.94
N HIS A 12 6.07 6.36 -22.99
CA HIS A 12 6.00 5.28 -22.01
C HIS A 12 6.35 5.74 -20.59
N ARG A 13 7.41 6.55 -20.45
CA ARG A 13 7.80 7.15 -19.16
C ARG A 13 6.72 8.09 -18.61
N LEU A 14 6.13 8.91 -19.46
CA LEU A 14 5.02 9.78 -19.09
C LEU A 14 3.79 8.99 -18.63
N ALA A 15 3.46 7.91 -19.33
CA ALA A 15 2.35 7.04 -18.94
C ALA A 15 2.59 6.38 -17.58
N ILE A 16 3.82 5.91 -17.31
CA ILE A 16 4.18 5.33 -16.01
C ILE A 16 4.09 6.39 -14.92
N LEU A 17 4.61 7.60 -15.13
CA LEU A 17 4.51 8.69 -14.16
C LEU A 17 3.06 9.07 -13.87
N ALA A 18 2.23 9.20 -14.90
CA ALA A 18 0.81 9.48 -14.74
C ALA A 18 0.10 8.37 -13.93
N TYR A 19 0.40 7.11 -14.22
CA TYR A 19 -0.12 5.98 -13.48
C TYR A 19 0.27 6.02 -12.00
N ILE A 20 1.56 6.28 -11.72
CA ILE A 20 2.07 6.39 -10.34
C ILE A 20 1.36 7.52 -9.58
N VAL A 21 1.21 8.70 -10.20
CA VAL A 21 0.52 9.84 -9.58
C VAL A 21 -0.94 9.49 -9.27
N VAL A 22 -1.66 8.88 -10.21
CA VAL A 22 -3.06 8.46 -10.00
C VAL A 22 -3.15 7.38 -8.92
N ALA A 23 -2.22 6.43 -8.88
CA ALA A 23 -2.20 5.37 -7.87
C ALA A 23 -1.86 5.90 -6.46
N LEU A 24 -0.97 6.89 -6.36
CA LEU A 24 -0.57 7.47 -5.07
C LEU A 24 -1.55 8.52 -4.55
N PHE A 25 -2.39 9.11 -5.41
CA PHE A 25 -3.33 10.14 -5.00
C PHE A 25 -4.30 9.69 -3.88
N PRO A 26 -4.94 8.50 -3.94
CA PRO A 26 -5.77 8.03 -2.84
C PRO A 26 -5.01 7.87 -1.53
N LEU A 27 -3.76 7.39 -1.58
CA LEU A 27 -2.93 7.25 -0.38
C LEU A 27 -2.58 8.62 0.22
N PHE A 28 -2.20 9.58 -0.62
CA PHE A 28 -1.99 10.94 -0.19
C PHE A 28 -3.25 11.53 0.47
N TRP A 29 -4.43 11.30 -0.12
CA TRP A 29 -5.69 11.77 0.43
C TRP A 29 -6.00 11.16 1.80
N LEU A 30 -5.76 9.85 1.97
CA LEU A 30 -5.90 9.16 3.25
C LEU A 30 -4.96 9.75 4.31
N LEU A 31 -3.70 9.99 3.96
CA LEU A 31 -2.74 10.63 4.87
C LEU A 31 -3.20 12.03 5.26
N LYS A 32 -3.66 12.84 4.31
CA LYS A 32 -4.21 14.16 4.57
C LYS A 32 -5.38 14.12 5.54
N VAL A 33 -6.34 13.23 5.32
CA VAL A 33 -7.52 13.08 6.18
C VAL A 33 -7.12 12.62 7.57
N SER A 34 -6.15 11.72 7.70
CA SER A 34 -5.70 11.18 8.99
C SER A 34 -5.08 12.22 9.93
N VAL A 35 -4.53 13.30 9.38
CA VAL A 35 -3.94 14.40 10.16
C VAL A 35 -4.82 15.66 10.21
N THR A 36 -6.00 15.62 9.60
CA THR A 36 -6.95 16.76 9.59
C THR A 36 -7.91 16.65 10.77
N PRO A 37 -8.05 17.68 11.62
CA PRO A 37 -9.03 17.70 12.70
C PRO A 37 -10.47 17.52 12.21
N ASN A 38 -11.32 16.91 13.03
CA ASN A 38 -12.72 16.62 12.69
C ASN A 38 -13.54 17.85 12.31
N ASP A 39 -13.28 18.98 12.97
CA ASP A 39 -13.95 20.26 12.69
C ASP A 39 -13.61 20.82 11.29
N LEU A 40 -12.46 20.47 10.75
CA LEU A 40 -12.00 20.92 9.45
C LEU A 40 -12.30 19.93 8.30
N LEU A 41 -12.58 18.66 8.60
CA LEU A 41 -12.84 17.63 7.59
C LEU A 41 -14.01 17.99 6.67
N TYR A 42 -15.05 18.63 7.21
CA TYR A 42 -16.26 19.00 6.48
C TYR A 42 -16.32 20.48 6.10
N SER A 43 -15.60 21.35 6.81
CA SER A 43 -15.64 22.80 6.58
C SER A 43 -14.67 23.28 5.52
N GLU A 44 -13.52 22.65 5.37
CA GLU A 44 -12.50 23.06 4.38
C GLU A 44 -12.70 22.49 2.97
N GLY A 45 -13.67 21.58 2.78
CA GLY A 45 -13.93 20.99 1.47
C GLY A 45 -12.72 20.26 0.87
N VAL A 46 -12.53 20.39 -0.45
CA VAL A 46 -11.45 19.73 -1.19
C VAL A 46 -10.18 20.62 -1.17
N ARG A 47 -9.49 20.69 -0.02
CA ARG A 47 -8.16 21.31 0.06
C ARG A 47 -7.07 20.24 0.06
N LEU A 48 -6.01 20.48 -0.70
CA LEU A 48 -4.87 19.56 -0.77
C LEU A 48 -4.04 19.54 0.51
N TRP A 49 -4.04 20.66 1.26
CA TRP A 49 -3.30 20.79 2.51
C TRP A 49 -4.22 21.27 3.64
N PRO A 50 -4.24 20.63 4.82
CA PRO A 50 -5.08 21.06 5.91
C PRO A 50 -4.53 22.37 6.54
N SER A 51 -5.44 23.25 6.97
CA SER A 51 -5.06 24.51 7.66
C SER A 51 -4.41 24.25 9.03
N ARG A 52 -4.80 23.15 9.67
CA ARG A 52 -4.26 22.70 10.96
C ARG A 52 -4.10 21.19 10.93
N MET A 53 -3.00 20.69 11.51
CA MET A 53 -2.73 19.25 11.63
C MET A 53 -2.95 18.78 13.06
N THR A 54 -3.44 17.55 13.22
CA THR A 54 -3.60 16.88 14.51
C THR A 54 -3.18 15.41 14.43
N PHE A 55 -2.72 14.86 15.56
CA PHE A 55 -2.47 13.43 15.74
C PHE A 55 -3.52 12.77 16.66
N GLU A 56 -4.57 13.48 17.00
CA GLU A 56 -5.65 13.04 17.89
C GLU A 56 -6.30 11.73 17.40
N HIS A 57 -6.47 11.57 16.08
CA HIS A 57 -7.00 10.34 15.49
C HIS A 57 -6.13 9.12 15.76
N PHE A 58 -4.79 9.28 15.69
CA PHE A 58 -3.85 8.20 15.97
C PHE A 58 -3.85 7.84 17.45
N GLU A 59 -3.87 8.86 18.32
CA GLU A 59 -3.96 8.65 19.76
C GLU A 59 -5.26 7.92 20.13
N PHE A 60 -6.38 8.34 19.58
CA PHE A 60 -7.67 7.68 19.79
C PHE A 60 -7.64 6.21 19.34
N VAL A 61 -7.13 5.92 18.15
CA VAL A 61 -7.07 4.56 17.61
C VAL A 61 -6.16 3.67 18.45
N LEU A 62 -5.02 4.19 18.90
CA LEU A 62 -4.06 3.40 19.68
C LEU A 62 -4.47 3.21 21.13
N ALA A 63 -5.06 4.22 21.75
CA ALA A 63 -5.37 4.21 23.19
C ALA A 63 -6.82 3.80 23.53
N HIS A 64 -7.78 4.12 22.65
CA HIS A 64 -9.21 4.01 22.94
C HIS A 64 -9.97 3.05 22.02
N SER A 65 -9.28 2.32 21.14
CA SER A 65 -9.91 1.33 20.26
C SER A 65 -9.32 -0.05 20.40
N ALA A 66 -9.98 -1.06 19.83
CA ALA A 66 -9.47 -2.43 19.77
C ALA A 66 -8.39 -2.63 18.66
N PHE A 67 -7.99 -1.57 17.96
CA PHE A 67 -7.02 -1.63 16.87
C PHE A 67 -5.70 -2.32 17.26
N PRO A 68 -5.05 -2.02 18.41
CA PRO A 68 -3.80 -2.69 18.78
C PRO A 68 -3.93 -4.21 18.88
N VAL A 69 -5.07 -4.69 19.35
CA VAL A 69 -5.37 -6.13 19.46
C VAL A 69 -5.53 -6.73 18.06
N PHE A 70 -6.30 -6.11 17.20
CA PHE A 70 -6.50 -6.58 15.82
C PHE A 70 -5.21 -6.53 15.02
N PHE A 71 -4.42 -5.49 15.18
CA PHE A 71 -3.12 -5.35 14.52
C PHE A 71 -2.15 -6.46 14.95
N ARG A 72 -2.04 -6.71 16.25
CA ARG A 72 -1.23 -7.80 16.77
C ARG A 72 -1.67 -9.16 16.22
N ASN A 73 -2.98 -9.43 16.23
CA ASN A 73 -3.52 -10.68 15.72
C ASN A 73 -3.23 -10.85 14.22
N SER A 74 -3.39 -9.79 13.44
CA SER A 74 -3.05 -9.78 12.01
C SER A 74 -1.57 -10.06 11.77
N LEU A 75 -0.66 -9.50 12.57
CA LEU A 75 0.77 -9.77 12.47
C LEU A 75 1.10 -11.23 12.78
N ILE A 76 0.48 -11.81 13.82
CA ILE A 76 0.69 -13.21 14.18
C ILE A 76 0.20 -14.13 13.05
N VAL A 77 -1.02 -13.92 12.58
CA VAL A 77 -1.62 -14.76 11.53
C VAL A 77 -0.85 -14.62 10.22
N SER A 78 -0.53 -13.41 9.78
CA SER A 78 0.21 -13.19 8.54
C SER A 78 1.64 -13.73 8.62
N GLY A 79 2.31 -13.57 9.74
CA GLY A 79 3.64 -14.12 9.97
C GLY A 79 3.66 -15.65 9.95
N ALA A 80 2.70 -16.29 10.64
CA ALA A 80 2.56 -17.73 10.63
C ALA A 80 2.24 -18.26 9.21
N THR A 81 1.32 -17.61 8.51
CA THR A 81 0.96 -17.95 7.14
C THR A 81 2.15 -17.82 6.21
N ALA A 82 2.88 -16.70 6.25
CA ALA A 82 4.06 -16.48 5.43
C ALA A 82 5.13 -17.56 5.67
N PHE A 83 5.35 -17.93 6.93
CA PHE A 83 6.29 -18.98 7.30
C PHE A 83 5.90 -20.34 6.72
N VAL A 84 4.66 -20.76 6.93
CA VAL A 84 4.14 -22.05 6.42
C VAL A 84 4.16 -22.09 4.89
N VAL A 85 3.67 -21.02 4.23
CA VAL A 85 3.65 -20.94 2.77
C VAL A 85 5.07 -20.97 2.19
N THR A 86 6.03 -20.30 2.82
CA THR A 86 7.42 -20.31 2.37
C THR A 86 8.01 -21.71 2.43
N ILE A 87 7.78 -22.45 3.52
CA ILE A 87 8.26 -23.84 3.66
C ILE A 87 7.61 -24.73 2.58
N LEU A 88 6.29 -24.71 2.46
CA LEU A 88 5.57 -25.52 1.50
C LEU A 88 5.98 -25.22 0.05
N SER A 89 6.11 -23.94 -0.29
CA SER A 89 6.54 -23.50 -1.62
C SER A 89 7.98 -23.94 -1.92
N SER A 90 8.86 -23.86 -0.94
CA SER A 90 10.26 -24.30 -1.08
C SER A 90 10.36 -25.82 -1.29
N LEU A 91 9.59 -26.60 -0.52
CA LEU A 91 9.53 -28.05 -0.68
C LEU A 91 8.93 -28.44 -2.05
N SER A 92 7.84 -27.77 -2.45
CA SER A 92 7.21 -28.00 -3.75
C SER A 92 8.14 -27.62 -4.90
N GLY A 93 8.82 -26.48 -4.83
CA GLY A 93 9.80 -26.04 -5.82
C GLY A 93 10.98 -27.01 -5.92
N TYR A 94 11.48 -27.50 -4.78
CA TYR A 94 12.53 -28.52 -4.76
C TYR A 94 12.06 -29.82 -5.42
N ALA A 95 10.87 -30.32 -5.06
CA ALA A 95 10.32 -31.54 -5.65
C ALA A 95 10.14 -31.41 -7.17
N LEU A 96 9.60 -30.29 -7.65
CA LEU A 96 9.42 -30.03 -9.08
C LEU A 96 10.74 -29.90 -9.85
N SER A 97 11.79 -29.41 -9.21
CA SER A 97 13.12 -29.30 -9.85
C SER A 97 13.89 -30.61 -9.88
N ARG A 98 13.64 -31.49 -8.92
CA ARG A 98 14.39 -32.75 -8.75
C ARG A 98 13.74 -33.95 -9.44
N PHE A 99 12.42 -33.95 -9.52
CA PHE A 99 11.66 -35.05 -10.09
C PHE A 99 11.00 -34.64 -11.41
N THR A 100 11.11 -35.51 -12.42
CA THR A 100 10.42 -35.34 -13.70
C THR A 100 8.98 -35.82 -13.56
N PHE A 101 8.04 -34.89 -13.48
CA PHE A 101 6.63 -35.20 -13.50
C PHE A 101 6.12 -35.24 -14.95
N ARG A 102 5.33 -36.26 -15.28
CA ARG A 102 4.57 -36.32 -16.54
C ARG A 102 3.26 -35.58 -16.35
N GLY A 103 3.12 -34.45 -17.04
CA GLY A 103 1.91 -33.66 -17.00
C GLY A 103 2.16 -32.21 -17.35
#